data_4f642e306aa4645778d4232ae244619c
#
_entry.id   4f642e306aa4645778d4232ae244619c
#
_cell.length_a   1.000
_cell.length_b   1.000
_cell.length_c   1.000
_cell.angle_alpha   90.00
_cell.angle_beta   90.00
_cell.angle_gamma   90.00
#
_symmetry.space_group_name_H-M   'P 1'
#
loop_
_entity.id
_entity.type
_entity.pdbx_description
1 polymer ?
#
loop_
_entity_poly.entity_id
_entity_poly.type
_entity_poly.pdbx_seq_one_letter_code
_entity_poly.pdbx_strand_id
1 'polypeptide(L)'
;MTIVSDEVELVPSVFSHLMLSRYPEFDTVTSLQAWDAADEYLINTVDKQKLAQGPVLILNDTFGALACALHEHQPISYGDSYVSQLATLRNFQQNGISGDDVTFVDSVSALSGQPAVVLIKVPKALALLEHQLYALREVVSADTQIIAAAKTRDIHTSTLQLFEKILGPTHTSLAWKKSRLIFCQFNGPDVEPMNELVSWPLDGTDYQIHNYPNVFSRTSLDIGARFFQEYLPSGLSGTIVDLGCGNGVLGLKALQQNPEAEVIFRDESYMAVESSRLNVESNCPEELSRCFFEADHSLANIERNSLQAVLCNPPFHQHHSVTDYIAWQMFNDAKRCLAIGGELRIIGNRHLGYHQKLKRLFGNCELLASNKKFVILRSVKAPRKSRA
;
A
#
# COMPACT_ATOMS: atom_id res chain seq x y z
N MET A 1 -47.21 -25.02 23.75
CA MET A 1 -45.73 -24.91 23.83
C MET A 1 -45.35 -23.91 22.76
N THR A 2 -45.26 -22.63 23.13
CA THR A 2 -45.07 -21.51 22.23
C THR A 2 -43.53 -21.30 22.12
N ILE A 3 -43.01 -21.53 20.94
CA ILE A 3 -41.58 -21.24 20.65
C ILE A 3 -41.49 -19.74 20.52
N VAL A 4 -40.89 -19.09 21.52
CA VAL A 4 -40.46 -17.70 21.46
C VAL A 4 -39.21 -17.71 20.59
N SER A 5 -39.32 -17.19 19.38
CA SER A 5 -38.17 -16.89 18.55
C SER A 5 -37.46 -15.70 19.20
N ASP A 6 -36.29 -15.93 19.80
CA ASP A 6 -35.34 -14.88 20.15
C ASP A 6 -34.89 -14.20 18.84
N GLU A 7 -35.62 -13.18 18.43
CA GLU A 7 -35.09 -12.21 17.45
C GLU A 7 -33.87 -11.55 18.11
N VAL A 8 -32.68 -11.97 17.70
CA VAL A 8 -31.44 -11.25 18.03
C VAL A 8 -31.57 -9.89 17.38
N GLU A 9 -31.90 -8.89 18.14
CA GLU A 9 -31.87 -7.48 17.72
C GLU A 9 -30.45 -7.17 17.25
N LEU A 10 -30.26 -7.12 15.93
CA LEU A 10 -28.97 -6.73 15.33
C LEU A 10 -28.73 -5.25 15.65
N VAL A 11 -27.90 -4.98 16.64
CA VAL A 11 -27.45 -3.61 16.94
C VAL A 11 -26.79 -3.05 15.67
N PRO A 12 -27.29 -1.91 15.13
CA PRO A 12 -26.71 -1.30 13.94
C PRO A 12 -25.21 -1.02 14.13
N SER A 13 -24.41 -1.19 13.08
CA SER A 13 -23.00 -0.79 13.10
C SER A 13 -22.88 0.71 13.39
N VAL A 14 -21.83 1.10 14.10
CA VAL A 14 -21.50 2.53 14.35
C VAL A 14 -21.31 3.32 13.05
N PHE A 15 -21.04 2.63 11.95
CA PHE A 15 -20.89 3.22 10.61
C PHE A 15 -22.19 3.23 9.79
N SER A 16 -23.32 2.76 10.34
CA SER A 16 -24.59 2.61 9.58
C SER A 16 -25.15 3.93 9.03
N HIS A 17 -24.74 5.06 9.59
CA HIS A 17 -25.12 6.39 9.14
C HIS A 17 -24.21 6.95 8.05
N LEU A 18 -23.11 6.27 7.71
CA LEU A 18 -22.13 6.67 6.71
C LEU A 18 -22.25 5.82 5.44
N MET A 19 -22.09 6.47 4.30
CA MET A 19 -21.90 5.82 3.00
C MET A 19 -20.42 5.52 2.81
N LEU A 20 -20.00 4.26 3.02
CA LEU A 20 -18.61 3.85 2.93
C LEU A 20 -18.43 2.80 1.86
N SER A 21 -17.54 3.04 0.91
CA SER A 21 -17.19 2.12 -0.18
C SER A 21 -15.71 1.80 -0.17
N ARG A 22 -15.35 0.63 -0.68
CA ARG A 22 -13.96 0.26 -0.93
C ARG A 22 -13.43 0.99 -2.17
N TYR A 23 -12.16 1.26 -2.17
CA TYR A 23 -11.44 1.82 -3.32
C TYR A 23 -10.17 1.00 -3.57
N PRO A 24 -9.82 0.67 -4.83
CA PRO A 24 -10.61 0.86 -6.05
C PRO A 24 -11.95 0.08 -6.01
N GLU A 25 -12.95 0.58 -6.76
CA GLU A 25 -14.22 -0.14 -6.89
C GLU A 25 -14.03 -1.40 -7.72
N PHE A 26 -14.64 -2.48 -7.26
CA PHE A 26 -14.70 -3.74 -8.01
C PHE A 26 -16.08 -3.87 -8.64
N ASP A 27 -16.15 -4.17 -9.95
CA ASP A 27 -17.39 -4.39 -10.70
C ASP A 27 -18.19 -5.61 -10.24
N THR A 28 -17.61 -6.44 -9.39
CA THR A 28 -18.32 -7.57 -8.78
C THR A 28 -19.05 -7.07 -7.54
N VAL A 29 -20.37 -7.33 -7.49
CA VAL A 29 -21.22 -7.14 -6.30
C VAL A 29 -20.59 -7.92 -5.15
N THR A 30 -19.66 -7.32 -4.45
CA THR A 30 -19.11 -7.88 -3.23
C THR A 30 -19.84 -7.23 -2.07
N SER A 31 -20.45 -8.05 -1.21
CA SER A 31 -20.98 -7.63 0.09
C SER A 31 -19.89 -7.20 1.07
N LEU A 32 -18.69 -6.89 0.59
CA LEU A 32 -17.53 -6.54 1.41
C LEU A 32 -17.63 -5.08 1.83
N GLN A 33 -17.80 -4.86 3.13
CA GLN A 33 -17.80 -3.54 3.75
C GLN A 33 -16.42 -2.87 3.67
N ALA A 34 -16.40 -1.53 3.69
CA ALA A 34 -15.18 -0.72 3.75
C ALA A 34 -14.60 -0.61 5.17
N TRP A 35 -15.16 -1.32 6.12
CA TRP A 35 -14.69 -1.43 7.51
C TRP A 35 -14.78 -2.88 7.98
N ASP A 36 -14.15 -3.18 9.10
CA ASP A 36 -14.26 -4.47 9.77
C ASP A 36 -14.58 -4.32 11.27
N ALA A 37 -14.70 -5.44 11.97
CA ALA A 37 -15.02 -5.43 13.41
C ALA A 37 -13.95 -4.73 14.27
N ALA A 38 -12.70 -4.62 13.79
CA ALA A 38 -11.67 -3.89 14.50
C ALA A 38 -11.92 -2.37 14.46
N ASP A 39 -12.40 -1.83 13.31
CA ASP A 39 -12.80 -0.44 13.19
C ASP A 39 -13.98 -0.11 14.12
N GLU A 40 -15.01 -0.96 14.09
CA GLU A 40 -16.18 -0.80 15.00
C GLU A 40 -15.73 -0.84 16.47
N TYR A 41 -14.81 -1.74 16.82
CA TYR A 41 -14.36 -1.88 18.19
C TYR A 41 -13.57 -0.64 18.67
N LEU A 42 -12.73 -0.06 17.79
CA LEU A 42 -12.02 1.20 18.10
C LEU A 42 -12.99 2.34 18.36
N ILE A 43 -13.95 2.58 17.45
CA ILE A 43 -14.93 3.69 17.60
C ILE A 43 -15.81 3.50 18.85
N ASN A 44 -16.22 2.27 19.17
CA ASN A 44 -17.03 1.98 20.34
C ASN A 44 -16.28 2.17 21.68
N THR A 45 -14.94 2.18 21.65
CA THR A 45 -14.09 2.16 22.84
C THR A 45 -13.35 3.48 23.08
N VAL A 46 -13.17 4.31 22.03
CA VAL A 46 -12.47 5.59 22.17
C VAL A 46 -13.18 6.50 23.19
N ASP A 47 -12.39 7.13 24.06
CA ASP A 47 -12.90 8.05 25.07
C ASP A 47 -13.31 9.38 24.41
N LYS A 48 -14.61 9.68 24.42
CA LYS A 48 -15.16 10.91 23.87
C LYS A 48 -14.65 12.18 24.57
N GLN A 49 -14.30 12.09 25.86
CA GLN A 49 -13.72 13.21 26.58
C GLN A 49 -12.28 13.49 26.09
N LYS A 50 -11.52 12.45 25.78
CA LYS A 50 -10.18 12.58 25.20
C LYS A 50 -10.22 13.14 23.78
N LEU A 51 -11.18 12.72 22.96
CA LEU A 51 -11.37 13.29 21.60
C LEU A 51 -11.62 14.80 21.64
N ALA A 52 -12.29 15.31 22.69
CA ALA A 52 -12.53 16.74 22.83
C ALA A 52 -11.30 17.56 23.29
N GLN A 53 -10.20 16.89 23.67
CA GLN A 53 -8.99 17.54 24.21
C GLN A 53 -7.95 17.88 23.14
N GLY A 54 -8.02 17.30 21.96
CA GLY A 54 -7.03 17.52 20.91
C GLY A 54 -7.23 16.65 19.68
N PRO A 55 -6.32 16.71 18.72
CA PRO A 55 -6.43 15.96 17.48
C PRO A 55 -6.38 14.44 17.72
N VAL A 56 -7.01 13.71 16.82
CA VAL A 56 -6.95 12.25 16.74
C VAL A 56 -5.99 11.82 15.64
N LEU A 57 -5.02 10.97 15.98
CA LEU A 57 -4.10 10.38 15.04
C LEU A 57 -4.56 8.95 14.73
N ILE A 58 -4.76 8.64 13.45
CA ILE A 58 -5.28 7.35 12.99
C ILE A 58 -4.22 6.70 12.09
N LEU A 59 -3.79 5.48 12.44
CA LEU A 59 -2.80 4.72 11.69
C LEU A 59 -3.46 3.60 10.90
N ASN A 60 -3.14 3.52 9.60
CA ASN A 60 -3.52 2.43 8.70
C ASN A 60 -5.04 2.29 8.48
N ASP A 61 -5.77 3.39 8.40
CA ASP A 61 -7.19 3.42 8.04
C ASP A 61 -7.36 3.16 6.53
N THR A 62 -7.58 1.90 6.18
CA THR A 62 -7.49 1.42 4.78
C THR A 62 -8.44 2.13 3.82
N PHE A 63 -9.65 2.46 4.28
CA PHE A 63 -10.67 3.11 3.45
C PHE A 63 -11.21 4.40 4.05
N GLY A 64 -10.62 4.88 5.15
CA GLY A 64 -11.03 6.11 5.81
C GLY A 64 -12.30 5.98 6.66
N ALA A 65 -12.66 4.78 7.09
CA ALA A 65 -13.85 4.58 7.91
C ALA A 65 -13.74 5.27 9.28
N LEU A 66 -12.58 5.15 9.93
CA LEU A 66 -12.31 5.83 11.20
C LEU A 66 -12.23 7.33 11.02
N ALA A 67 -11.55 7.80 9.97
CA ALA A 67 -11.45 9.23 9.66
C ALA A 67 -12.82 9.85 9.36
N CYS A 68 -13.70 9.17 8.59
CA CYS A 68 -15.08 9.62 8.35
C CYS A 68 -15.89 9.73 9.65
N ALA A 69 -15.79 8.71 10.51
CA ALA A 69 -16.54 8.70 11.78
C ALA A 69 -16.05 9.76 12.77
N LEU A 70 -14.81 10.22 12.65
CA LEU A 70 -14.16 11.17 13.55
C LEU A 70 -13.83 12.50 12.87
N HIS A 71 -14.42 12.81 11.70
CA HIS A 71 -14.09 14.01 10.92
C HIS A 71 -14.21 15.32 11.70
N GLU A 72 -15.18 15.44 12.64
CA GLU A 72 -15.35 16.62 13.49
C GLU A 72 -14.15 16.86 14.43
N HIS A 73 -13.29 15.87 14.63
CA HIS A 73 -12.08 15.95 15.46
C HIS A 73 -10.80 16.18 14.66
N GLN A 74 -10.92 16.63 13.40
CA GLN A 74 -9.79 16.92 12.51
C GLN A 74 -8.73 15.82 12.51
N PRO A 75 -9.09 14.59 12.07
CA PRO A 75 -8.20 13.45 12.15
C PRO A 75 -6.94 13.65 11.32
N ILE A 76 -5.81 13.17 11.86
CA ILE A 76 -4.55 13.02 11.15
C ILE A 76 -4.47 11.55 10.74
N SER A 77 -4.47 11.27 9.44
CA SER A 77 -4.35 9.91 8.89
C SER A 77 -2.90 9.63 8.49
N TYR A 78 -2.27 8.68 9.18
CA TYR A 78 -0.88 8.29 8.97
C TYR A 78 -0.79 6.87 8.40
N GLY A 79 -0.06 6.69 7.31
CA GLY A 79 0.10 5.37 6.69
C GLY A 79 0.97 5.35 5.45
N ASP A 80 1.21 4.14 4.95
CA ASP A 80 2.12 3.88 3.83
C ASP A 80 1.40 3.74 2.47
N SER A 81 0.08 3.92 2.41
CA SER A 81 -0.70 3.69 1.19
C SER A 81 -1.32 4.97 0.65
N TYR A 82 -0.91 5.40 -0.53
CA TYR A 82 -1.55 6.49 -1.28
C TYR A 82 -3.00 6.14 -1.66
N VAL A 83 -3.26 4.87 -2.00
CA VAL A 83 -4.60 4.37 -2.33
C VAL A 83 -5.56 4.50 -1.15
N SER A 84 -5.08 4.32 0.09
CA SER A 84 -5.89 4.57 1.29
C SER A 84 -6.26 6.04 1.47
N GLN A 85 -5.40 6.97 1.10
CA GLN A 85 -5.72 8.40 1.09
C GLN A 85 -6.83 8.72 0.08
N LEU A 86 -6.72 8.19 -1.14
CA LEU A 86 -7.77 8.34 -2.18
C LEU A 86 -9.10 7.73 -1.73
N ALA A 87 -9.06 6.56 -1.08
CA ALA A 87 -10.25 5.92 -0.51
C ALA A 87 -10.92 6.80 0.55
N THR A 88 -10.14 7.39 1.43
CA THR A 88 -10.61 8.31 2.48
C THR A 88 -11.27 9.53 1.87
N LEU A 89 -10.62 10.21 0.93
CA LEU A 89 -11.17 11.39 0.25
C LEU A 89 -12.47 11.09 -0.48
N ARG A 90 -12.55 9.93 -1.13
CA ARG A 90 -13.77 9.49 -1.80
C ARG A 90 -14.91 9.26 -0.81
N ASN A 91 -14.65 8.59 0.30
CA ASN A 91 -15.64 8.36 1.34
C ASN A 91 -16.06 9.66 2.03
N PHE A 92 -15.15 10.62 2.21
CA PHE A 92 -15.46 11.97 2.67
C PHE A 92 -16.45 12.64 1.70
N GLN A 93 -16.13 12.66 0.41
CA GLN A 93 -16.99 13.24 -0.62
C GLN A 93 -18.39 12.61 -0.64
N GLN A 94 -18.50 11.28 -0.54
CA GLN A 94 -19.78 10.58 -0.52
C GLN A 94 -20.65 10.94 0.69
N ASN A 95 -20.06 11.37 1.78
CA ASN A 95 -20.75 11.80 2.99
C ASN A 95 -20.89 13.32 3.12
N GLY A 96 -20.50 14.09 2.11
CA GLY A 96 -20.56 15.55 2.15
C GLY A 96 -19.56 16.17 3.14
N ILE A 97 -18.49 15.43 3.52
CA ILE A 97 -17.44 15.90 4.39
C ILE A 97 -16.35 16.55 3.55
N SER A 98 -15.80 17.69 3.99
CA SER A 98 -14.71 18.36 3.30
C SER A 98 -13.43 17.53 3.34
N GLY A 99 -12.69 17.47 2.23
CA GLY A 99 -11.35 16.88 2.23
C GLY A 99 -10.35 17.62 3.13
N ASP A 100 -10.63 18.87 3.49
CA ASP A 100 -9.82 19.67 4.39
C ASP A 100 -9.99 19.27 5.87
N ASP A 101 -11.01 18.45 6.18
CA ASP A 101 -11.24 17.94 7.54
C ASP A 101 -10.32 16.78 7.93
N VAL A 102 -9.45 16.33 7.04
CA VAL A 102 -8.43 15.32 7.32
C VAL A 102 -7.04 15.78 6.86
N THR A 103 -6.04 15.56 7.70
CA THR A 103 -4.63 15.76 7.33
C THR A 103 -3.97 14.42 7.05
N PHE A 104 -3.35 14.27 5.88
CA PHE A 104 -2.59 13.06 5.54
C PHE A 104 -1.12 13.26 5.84
N VAL A 105 -0.52 12.25 6.48
CA VAL A 105 0.92 12.16 6.70
C VAL A 105 1.37 10.79 6.20
N ASP A 106 2.31 10.75 5.28
CA ASP A 106 2.85 9.49 4.76
C ASP A 106 3.86 8.86 5.73
N SER A 107 4.16 7.58 5.50
CA SER A 107 5.00 6.77 6.38
C SER A 107 6.48 7.15 6.41
N VAL A 108 6.96 7.95 5.47
CA VAL A 108 8.35 8.43 5.40
C VAL A 108 8.51 9.86 5.89
N SER A 109 7.40 10.52 6.20
CA SER A 109 7.37 11.86 6.79
C SER A 109 7.32 11.80 8.32
N ALA A 110 7.95 12.77 8.97
CA ALA A 110 7.91 12.89 10.42
C ALA A 110 6.51 13.27 10.92
N LEU A 111 6.04 12.60 11.96
CA LEU A 111 4.86 13.01 12.70
C LEU A 111 5.11 14.30 13.47
N SER A 112 4.09 15.11 13.64
CA SER A 112 4.14 16.35 14.39
C SER A 112 2.85 16.56 15.22
N GLY A 113 2.91 17.48 16.18
CA GLY A 113 1.79 17.79 17.07
C GLY A 113 1.78 16.89 18.31
N GLN A 114 0.68 16.99 19.08
CA GLN A 114 0.45 16.20 20.29
C GLN A 114 -0.98 15.65 20.24
N PRO A 115 -1.18 14.42 19.72
CA PRO A 115 -2.50 13.83 19.65
C PRO A 115 -3.04 13.50 21.06
N ALA A 116 -4.31 13.80 21.29
CA ALA A 116 -4.99 13.36 22.51
C ALA A 116 -5.35 11.86 22.44
N VAL A 117 -5.61 11.37 21.23
CA VAL A 117 -5.97 9.98 20.95
C VAL A 117 -5.17 9.46 19.76
N VAL A 118 -4.68 8.23 19.88
CA VAL A 118 -4.06 7.46 18.78
C VAL A 118 -4.84 6.18 18.57
N LEU A 119 -5.36 5.98 17.36
CA LEU A 119 -6.05 4.77 16.93
C LEU A 119 -5.19 4.04 15.90
N ILE A 120 -4.90 2.77 16.13
CA ILE A 120 -4.00 1.98 15.28
C ILE A 120 -4.73 0.75 14.75
N LYS A 121 -4.85 0.63 13.43
CA LYS A 121 -5.10 -0.66 12.80
C LYS A 121 -3.75 -1.36 12.70
N VAL A 122 -3.56 -2.45 13.43
CA VAL A 122 -2.28 -3.18 13.45
C VAL A 122 -1.97 -3.71 12.04
N PRO A 123 -0.86 -3.30 11.42
CA PRO A 123 -0.50 -3.77 10.10
C PRO A 123 -0.01 -5.22 10.13
N LYS A 124 -0.08 -5.92 9.01
CA LYS A 124 0.42 -7.30 8.90
C LYS A 124 1.95 -7.39 9.02
N ALA A 125 2.66 -6.39 8.51
CA ALA A 125 4.11 -6.33 8.56
C ALA A 125 4.57 -5.80 9.92
N LEU A 126 5.20 -6.63 10.75
CA LEU A 126 5.73 -6.24 12.06
C LEU A 126 6.77 -5.12 11.95
N ALA A 127 7.56 -5.09 10.87
CA ALA A 127 8.53 -4.03 10.64
C ALA A 127 7.87 -2.66 10.43
N LEU A 128 6.71 -2.62 9.75
CA LEU A 128 5.93 -1.39 9.62
C LEU A 128 5.36 -0.96 10.96
N LEU A 129 4.83 -1.92 11.75
CA LEU A 129 4.36 -1.63 13.10
C LEU A 129 5.49 -1.04 13.96
N GLU A 130 6.66 -1.67 13.96
CA GLU A 130 7.84 -1.19 14.71
C GLU A 130 8.19 0.24 14.34
N HIS A 131 8.30 0.54 13.02
CA HIS A 131 8.54 1.89 12.51
C HIS A 131 7.49 2.89 13.01
N GLN A 132 6.21 2.54 12.92
CA GLN A 132 5.11 3.40 13.35
C GLN A 132 5.13 3.67 14.86
N LEU A 133 5.45 2.66 15.68
CA LEU A 133 5.57 2.83 17.12
C LEU A 133 6.76 3.74 17.49
N TYR A 134 7.89 3.65 16.78
CA TYR A 134 9.00 4.60 16.95
C TYR A 134 8.59 6.03 16.55
N ALA A 135 7.89 6.21 15.43
CA ALA A 135 7.39 7.53 15.02
C ALA A 135 6.41 8.12 16.05
N LEU A 136 5.57 7.30 16.68
CA LEU A 136 4.64 7.73 17.71
C LEU A 136 5.34 8.27 18.96
N ARG A 137 6.52 7.76 19.34
CA ARG A 137 7.26 8.24 20.52
C ARG A 137 7.54 9.74 20.49
N GLU A 138 7.69 10.30 19.31
CA GLU A 138 8.03 11.73 19.12
C GLU A 138 6.83 12.65 19.38
N VAL A 139 5.59 12.11 19.40
CA VAL A 139 4.37 12.93 19.45
C VAL A 139 3.42 12.57 20.59
N VAL A 140 3.56 11.39 21.22
CA VAL A 140 2.69 10.96 22.32
C VAL A 140 3.24 11.35 23.68
N SER A 141 2.33 11.48 24.65
CA SER A 141 2.64 11.71 26.06
C SER A 141 1.95 10.68 26.96
N ALA A 142 2.23 10.73 28.27
CA ALA A 142 1.55 9.88 29.25
C ALA A 142 0.02 10.10 29.27
N ASP A 143 -0.46 11.25 28.81
CA ASP A 143 -1.89 11.58 28.76
C ASP A 143 -2.56 11.13 27.46
N THR A 144 -1.80 10.74 26.43
CA THR A 144 -2.33 10.26 25.16
C THR A 144 -3.01 8.91 25.33
N GLN A 145 -4.28 8.80 24.89
CA GLN A 145 -4.95 7.50 24.80
C GLN A 145 -4.47 6.75 23.57
N ILE A 146 -3.83 5.60 23.75
CA ILE A 146 -3.34 4.76 22.64
C ILE A 146 -4.13 3.46 22.63
N ILE A 147 -4.88 3.22 21.54
CA ILE A 147 -5.66 2.01 21.32
C ILE A 147 -5.32 1.44 19.92
N ALA A 148 -4.92 0.18 19.89
CA ALA A 148 -4.75 -0.54 18.63
C ALA A 148 -5.79 -1.65 18.50
N ALA A 149 -6.09 -2.07 17.27
CA ALA A 149 -7.01 -3.16 17.01
C ALA A 149 -6.54 -4.04 15.85
N ALA A 150 -6.83 -5.32 15.97
CA ALA A 150 -6.68 -6.31 14.89
C ALA A 150 -7.63 -7.49 15.09
N LYS A 151 -7.70 -8.36 14.08
CA LYS A 151 -8.34 -9.68 14.27
C LYS A 151 -7.55 -10.46 15.31
N THR A 152 -8.25 -11.20 16.17
CA THR A 152 -7.63 -11.95 17.27
C THR A 152 -6.49 -12.86 16.80
N ARG A 153 -6.63 -13.49 15.64
CA ARG A 153 -5.62 -14.35 15.04
C ARG A 153 -4.34 -13.64 14.59
N ASP A 154 -4.42 -12.33 14.37
CA ASP A 154 -3.32 -11.50 13.85
C ASP A 154 -2.55 -10.79 14.99
N ILE A 155 -3.00 -10.95 16.25
CA ILE A 155 -2.31 -10.44 17.44
C ILE A 155 -1.45 -11.56 18.02
N HIS A 156 -0.15 -11.44 17.77
CA HIS A 156 0.86 -12.38 18.26
C HIS A 156 1.60 -11.81 19.47
N THR A 157 2.32 -12.66 20.21
CA THR A 157 3.17 -12.23 21.32
C THR A 157 4.18 -11.19 20.87
N SER A 158 4.77 -11.35 19.68
CA SER A 158 5.70 -10.36 19.10
C SER A 158 5.07 -8.98 18.88
N THR A 159 3.79 -8.93 18.51
CA THR A 159 3.05 -7.66 18.38
C THR A 159 2.98 -6.94 19.72
N LEU A 160 2.57 -7.63 20.78
CA LEU A 160 2.47 -7.04 22.13
C LEU A 160 3.84 -6.62 22.66
N GLN A 161 4.87 -7.44 22.45
CA GLN A 161 6.24 -7.12 22.84
C GLN A 161 6.79 -5.85 22.18
N LEU A 162 6.40 -5.55 20.93
CA LEU A 162 6.78 -4.30 20.29
C LEU A 162 6.14 -3.09 21.01
N PHE A 163 4.85 -3.14 21.31
CA PHE A 163 4.19 -2.07 22.08
C PHE A 163 4.84 -1.87 23.45
N GLU A 164 5.05 -2.96 24.21
CA GLU A 164 5.68 -2.91 25.52
C GLU A 164 7.10 -2.35 25.48
N LYS A 165 7.90 -2.81 24.53
CA LYS A 165 9.29 -2.38 24.35
C LYS A 165 9.38 -0.89 23.98
N ILE A 166 8.55 -0.43 23.04
CA ILE A 166 8.72 0.88 22.39
C ILE A 166 7.92 1.98 23.08
N LEU A 167 6.71 1.70 23.53
CA LEU A 167 5.81 2.69 24.12
C LEU A 167 5.63 2.52 25.64
N GLY A 168 5.44 1.29 26.11
CA GLY A 168 5.26 1.01 27.53
C GLY A 168 4.22 -0.06 27.85
N PRO A 169 3.72 -0.11 29.10
CA PRO A 169 2.82 -1.15 29.58
C PRO A 169 1.61 -1.36 28.66
N THR A 170 1.36 -2.63 28.33
CA THR A 170 0.38 -3.00 27.31
C THR A 170 -0.52 -4.14 27.82
N HIS A 171 -1.81 -4.07 27.53
CA HIS A 171 -2.76 -5.15 27.80
C HIS A 171 -3.79 -5.26 26.69
N THR A 172 -4.52 -6.38 26.64
CA THR A 172 -5.53 -6.62 25.60
C THR A 172 -6.94 -6.71 26.20
N SER A 173 -7.94 -6.33 25.38
CA SER A 173 -9.36 -6.55 25.72
C SER A 173 -9.75 -8.03 25.61
N LEU A 174 -10.98 -8.35 25.97
CA LEU A 174 -11.65 -9.56 25.51
C LEU A 174 -11.91 -9.48 23.98
N ALA A 175 -12.05 -10.65 23.35
CA ALA A 175 -12.41 -10.69 21.94
C ALA A 175 -13.86 -10.25 21.71
N TRP A 176 -14.07 -9.41 20.68
CA TRP A 176 -15.41 -9.00 20.21
C TRP A 176 -15.47 -9.13 18.68
N LYS A 177 -16.46 -9.83 18.17
CA LYS A 177 -16.61 -10.14 16.72
C LYS A 177 -15.29 -10.63 16.07
N LYS A 178 -14.53 -11.50 16.77
CA LYS A 178 -13.21 -12.02 16.34
C LYS A 178 -12.11 -10.95 16.22
N SER A 179 -12.30 -9.78 16.76
CA SER A 179 -11.30 -8.71 16.91
C SER A 179 -10.97 -8.50 18.38
N ARG A 180 -9.81 -7.91 18.64
CA ARG A 180 -9.32 -7.58 19.98
C ARG A 180 -8.62 -6.25 19.95
N LEU A 181 -8.75 -5.49 21.06
CA LEU A 181 -8.02 -4.25 21.26
C LEU A 181 -6.71 -4.52 22.01
N ILE A 182 -5.76 -3.62 21.78
CA ILE A 182 -4.52 -3.48 22.50
C ILE A 182 -4.52 -2.07 23.08
N PHE A 183 -4.45 -1.97 24.41
CA PHE A 183 -4.29 -0.71 25.12
C PHE A 183 -2.83 -0.55 25.53
N CYS A 184 -2.27 0.61 25.26
CA CYS A 184 -0.90 0.91 25.60
C CYS A 184 -0.80 2.24 26.34
N GLN A 185 -0.06 2.26 27.43
CA GLN A 185 0.25 3.46 28.19
C GLN A 185 1.66 3.91 27.86
N PHE A 186 1.82 5.11 27.29
CA PHE A 186 3.15 5.64 27.06
C PHE A 186 3.82 6.04 28.39
N ASN A 187 4.99 5.49 28.63
CA ASN A 187 5.82 5.85 29.80
C ASN A 187 7.27 6.22 29.43
N GLY A 188 7.55 6.36 28.11
CA GLY A 188 8.84 6.80 27.61
C GLY A 188 9.98 5.83 27.93
N PRO A 189 9.86 4.49 27.69
CA PRO A 189 10.93 3.56 27.99
C PRO A 189 12.20 3.94 27.22
N ASP A 190 13.36 3.65 27.80
CA ASP A 190 14.63 3.79 27.09
C ASP A 190 14.76 2.71 26.04
N VAL A 191 14.98 3.10 24.78
CA VAL A 191 15.07 2.18 23.64
C VAL A 191 16.21 2.59 22.72
N GLU A 192 16.89 1.59 22.18
CA GLU A 192 17.89 1.80 21.12
C GLU A 192 17.21 2.40 19.87
N PRO A 193 17.91 3.28 19.14
CA PRO A 193 17.42 3.79 17.88
C PRO A 193 17.06 2.68 16.90
N MET A 194 15.96 2.84 16.17
CA MET A 194 15.55 1.86 15.15
C MET A 194 16.51 1.88 13.97
N ASN A 195 16.94 0.71 13.54
CA ASN A 195 17.53 0.56 12.22
C ASN A 195 16.41 0.32 11.19
N GLU A 196 15.98 1.39 10.53
CA GLU A 196 14.85 1.33 9.60
C GLU A 196 15.15 0.52 8.34
N LEU A 197 16.40 0.56 7.88
CA LEU A 197 16.78 -0.02 6.59
C LEU A 197 17.31 -1.43 6.74
N VAL A 198 16.85 -2.33 5.87
CA VAL A 198 17.49 -3.62 5.62
C VAL A 198 18.17 -3.57 4.27
N SER A 199 19.46 -3.90 4.24
CA SER A 199 20.29 -3.80 3.04
C SER A 199 20.88 -5.14 2.66
N TRP A 200 20.98 -5.40 1.36
CA TRP A 200 21.60 -6.61 0.82
C TRP A 200 22.24 -6.34 -0.54
N PRO A 201 23.33 -7.07 -0.90
CA PRO A 201 23.99 -6.91 -2.18
C PRO A 201 23.13 -7.45 -3.32
N LEU A 202 23.08 -6.74 -4.46
CA LEU A 202 22.43 -7.23 -5.68
C LEU A 202 23.41 -8.07 -6.48
N ASP A 203 23.13 -9.36 -6.60
CA ASP A 203 23.99 -10.33 -7.28
C ASP A 203 24.37 -9.87 -8.72
N GLY A 204 25.65 -10.03 -9.04
CA GLY A 204 26.20 -9.67 -10.35
C GLY A 204 26.40 -8.17 -10.58
N THR A 205 26.31 -7.38 -9.52
CA THR A 205 26.57 -5.93 -9.53
C THR A 205 27.32 -5.51 -8.28
N ASP A 206 27.81 -4.28 -8.22
CA ASP A 206 28.37 -3.67 -7.01
C ASP A 206 27.28 -2.92 -6.19
N TYR A 207 26.00 -3.11 -6.52
CA TYR A 207 24.89 -2.41 -5.91
C TYR A 207 24.51 -2.98 -4.55
N GLN A 208 24.17 -2.08 -3.61
CA GLN A 208 23.52 -2.38 -2.34
C GLN A 208 22.08 -1.92 -2.41
N ILE A 209 21.15 -2.83 -2.14
CA ILE A 209 19.72 -2.54 -2.15
C ILE A 209 19.24 -2.29 -0.74
N HIS A 210 18.74 -1.10 -0.50
CA HIS A 210 18.21 -0.62 0.77
C HIS A 210 16.69 -0.69 0.75
N ASN A 211 16.08 -1.15 1.83
CA ASN A 211 14.65 -1.39 1.89
C ASN A 211 14.06 -0.84 3.18
N TYR A 212 13.09 0.05 3.07
CA TYR A 212 12.26 0.51 4.17
C TYR A 212 11.36 -0.61 4.72
N PRO A 213 10.74 -0.43 5.91
CA PRO A 213 10.02 -1.51 6.60
C PRO A 213 8.91 -2.20 5.82
N ASN A 214 8.13 -1.49 5.01
CA ASN A 214 6.96 -2.05 4.32
C ASN A 214 7.21 -2.46 2.86
N VAL A 215 8.45 -2.49 2.43
CA VAL A 215 8.79 -2.83 1.05
C VAL A 215 8.69 -4.33 0.80
N PHE A 216 8.08 -4.71 -0.32
CA PHE A 216 8.02 -6.10 -0.75
C PHE A 216 9.43 -6.67 -0.97
N SER A 217 9.65 -7.92 -0.55
CA SER A 217 10.97 -8.59 -0.62
C SER A 217 12.09 -7.81 0.08
N ARG A 218 11.79 -7.29 1.27
CA ARG A 218 12.68 -6.43 2.06
C ARG A 218 14.05 -7.06 2.36
N THR A 219 14.12 -8.39 2.53
CA THR A 219 15.31 -9.09 3.02
C THR A 219 16.14 -9.75 1.93
N SER A 220 15.64 -9.87 0.72
CA SER A 220 16.33 -10.49 -0.41
C SER A 220 15.62 -10.20 -1.72
N LEU A 221 16.32 -10.36 -2.85
CA LEU A 221 15.73 -10.19 -4.16
C LEU A 221 14.59 -11.20 -4.40
N ASP A 222 13.42 -10.71 -4.82
CA ASP A 222 12.30 -11.57 -5.23
C ASP A 222 12.70 -12.49 -6.38
N ILE A 223 12.29 -13.75 -6.30
CA ILE A 223 12.62 -14.77 -7.32
C ILE A 223 12.03 -14.40 -8.68
N GLY A 224 10.83 -13.80 -8.70
CA GLY A 224 10.19 -13.30 -9.91
C GLY A 224 10.96 -12.13 -10.50
N ALA A 225 11.30 -11.14 -9.68
CA ALA A 225 12.09 -9.99 -10.12
C ALA A 225 13.46 -10.41 -10.65
N ARG A 226 14.13 -11.37 -10.02
CA ARG A 226 15.39 -11.96 -10.50
C ARG A 226 15.24 -12.52 -11.93
N PHE A 227 14.21 -13.30 -12.19
CA PHE A 227 13.94 -13.85 -13.51
C PHE A 227 13.53 -12.77 -14.51
N PHE A 228 12.78 -11.76 -14.09
CA PHE A 228 12.30 -10.70 -14.97
C PHE A 228 13.42 -9.77 -15.46
N GLN A 229 14.44 -9.49 -14.65
CA GLN A 229 15.58 -8.63 -15.01
C GLN A 229 16.30 -9.08 -16.27
N GLU A 230 16.31 -10.38 -16.57
CA GLU A 230 16.99 -10.96 -17.75
C GLU A 230 16.26 -10.63 -19.07
N TYR A 231 15.00 -10.17 -18.98
CA TYR A 231 14.11 -9.98 -20.13
C TYR A 231 13.55 -8.54 -20.20
N LEU A 232 14.22 -7.59 -19.59
CA LEU A 232 13.84 -6.18 -19.70
C LEU A 232 14.21 -5.62 -21.09
N PRO A 233 13.49 -4.57 -21.56
CA PRO A 233 13.81 -3.94 -22.84
C PRO A 233 15.15 -3.21 -22.76
N SER A 234 15.84 -3.09 -23.89
CA SER A 234 17.12 -2.39 -24.01
C SER A 234 17.14 -1.45 -25.21
N GLY A 235 17.94 -0.39 -25.13
CA GLY A 235 18.12 0.57 -26.22
C GLY A 235 16.90 1.42 -26.53
N LEU A 236 15.98 1.55 -25.57
CA LEU A 236 14.83 2.44 -25.70
C LEU A 236 15.23 3.88 -25.37
N SER A 237 14.56 4.81 -26.02
CA SER A 237 14.51 6.23 -25.67
C SER A 237 13.07 6.60 -25.25
N GLY A 238 12.92 7.74 -24.59
CA GLY A 238 11.61 8.16 -24.04
C GLY A 238 11.37 7.62 -22.64
N THR A 239 10.12 7.51 -22.21
CA THR A 239 9.78 7.25 -20.83
C THR A 239 9.43 5.77 -20.56
N ILE A 240 10.09 5.17 -19.59
CA ILE A 240 9.85 3.82 -19.08
C ILE A 240 9.26 3.95 -17.67
N VAL A 241 8.26 3.14 -17.34
CA VAL A 241 7.70 3.08 -15.98
C VAL A 241 7.99 1.72 -15.35
N ASP A 242 8.58 1.72 -14.16
CA ASP A 242 8.59 0.58 -13.24
C ASP A 242 7.33 0.67 -12.37
N LEU A 243 6.29 -0.08 -12.76
CA LEU A 243 4.95 -0.01 -12.15
C LEU A 243 4.79 -1.07 -11.06
N GLY A 244 4.58 -0.62 -9.83
CA GLY A 244 4.71 -1.42 -8.63
C GLY A 244 6.20 -1.64 -8.32
N CYS A 245 6.96 -0.53 -8.25
CA CYS A 245 8.43 -0.55 -8.26
C CYS A 245 9.07 -1.23 -7.05
N GLY A 246 8.36 -1.30 -5.91
CA GLY A 246 8.93 -1.88 -4.68
C GLY A 246 10.24 -1.18 -4.29
N ASN A 247 11.34 -1.94 -4.25
CA ASN A 247 12.66 -1.39 -3.99
C ASN A 247 13.40 -0.86 -5.23
N GLY A 248 12.74 -0.83 -6.38
CA GLY A 248 13.28 -0.25 -7.62
C GLY A 248 14.28 -1.10 -8.39
N VAL A 249 14.46 -2.36 -8.07
CA VAL A 249 15.47 -3.22 -8.73
C VAL A 249 15.23 -3.34 -10.24
N LEU A 250 13.97 -3.40 -10.71
CA LEU A 250 13.65 -3.46 -12.14
C LEU A 250 13.95 -2.13 -12.83
N GLY A 251 13.57 -1.03 -12.18
CA GLY A 251 13.88 0.33 -12.67
C GLY A 251 15.38 0.60 -12.75
N LEU A 252 16.17 0.19 -11.75
CA LEU A 252 17.64 0.27 -11.78
C LEU A 252 18.22 -0.50 -12.98
N LYS A 253 17.71 -1.69 -13.25
CA LYS A 253 18.15 -2.47 -14.42
C LYS A 253 17.73 -1.81 -15.73
N ALA A 254 16.52 -1.22 -15.78
CA ALA A 254 16.05 -0.46 -16.93
C ALA A 254 16.92 0.76 -17.21
N LEU A 255 17.37 1.50 -16.19
CA LEU A 255 18.31 2.61 -16.31
C LEU A 255 19.61 2.18 -16.99
N GLN A 256 20.21 1.08 -16.55
CA GLN A 256 21.44 0.53 -17.13
C GLN A 256 21.29 0.15 -18.61
N GLN A 257 20.14 -0.43 -18.98
CA GLN A 257 19.93 -0.94 -20.34
C GLN A 257 19.42 0.10 -21.32
N ASN A 258 18.96 1.27 -20.83
CA ASN A 258 18.34 2.32 -21.63
C ASN A 258 18.89 3.70 -21.23
N PRO A 259 20.15 4.03 -21.60
CA PRO A 259 20.80 5.27 -21.16
C PRO A 259 20.13 6.55 -21.68
N GLU A 260 19.36 6.46 -22.78
CA GLU A 260 18.63 7.60 -23.37
C GLU A 260 17.19 7.73 -22.85
N ALA A 261 16.74 6.85 -21.94
CA ALA A 261 15.37 6.85 -21.43
C ALA A 261 15.27 7.55 -20.07
N GLU A 262 14.12 8.13 -19.82
CA GLU A 262 13.69 8.52 -18.47
C GLU A 262 13.00 7.33 -17.80
N VAL A 263 13.15 7.17 -16.49
CA VAL A 263 12.52 6.10 -15.72
C VAL A 263 11.68 6.67 -14.60
N ILE A 264 10.40 6.31 -14.57
CA ILE A 264 9.47 6.62 -13.49
C ILE A 264 9.34 5.39 -12.60
N PHE A 265 9.69 5.55 -11.33
CA PHE A 265 9.48 4.55 -10.28
C PHE A 265 8.13 4.85 -9.61
N ARG A 266 7.18 3.95 -9.73
CA ARG A 266 5.81 4.21 -9.29
C ARG A 266 5.24 3.06 -8.47
N ASP A 267 4.73 3.39 -7.28
CA ASP A 267 4.12 2.44 -6.36
C ASP A 267 3.00 3.14 -5.57
N GLU A 268 2.10 2.37 -4.95
CA GLU A 268 1.12 2.93 -4.01
C GLU A 268 1.70 3.12 -2.60
N SER A 269 2.80 2.44 -2.28
CA SER A 269 3.54 2.53 -1.03
C SER A 269 4.58 3.65 -1.08
N TYR A 270 4.50 4.58 -0.15
CA TYR A 270 5.49 5.65 0.01
C TYR A 270 6.89 5.09 0.34
N MET A 271 6.96 4.05 1.18
CA MET A 271 8.23 3.38 1.52
C MET A 271 8.85 2.66 0.32
N ALA A 272 8.04 2.13 -0.60
CA ALA A 272 8.53 1.55 -1.85
C ALA A 272 9.16 2.61 -2.74
N VAL A 273 8.47 3.72 -2.96
CA VAL A 273 8.96 4.85 -3.76
C VAL A 273 10.24 5.43 -3.16
N GLU A 274 10.28 5.62 -1.84
CA GLU A 274 11.46 6.14 -1.14
C GLU A 274 12.64 5.16 -1.18
N SER A 275 12.37 3.85 -1.05
CA SER A 275 13.41 2.82 -1.24
C SER A 275 13.99 2.85 -2.65
N SER A 276 13.15 3.01 -3.67
CA SER A 276 13.59 3.14 -5.05
C SER A 276 14.48 4.37 -5.25
N ARG A 277 14.07 5.53 -4.69
CA ARG A 277 14.86 6.77 -4.74
C ARG A 277 16.22 6.60 -4.07
N LEU A 278 16.23 6.07 -2.85
CA LEU A 278 17.45 5.80 -2.09
C LEU A 278 18.39 4.85 -2.85
N ASN A 279 17.84 3.84 -3.53
CA ASN A 279 18.63 2.88 -4.28
C ASN A 279 19.23 3.46 -5.55
N VAL A 280 18.57 4.40 -6.23
CA VAL A 280 19.19 5.17 -7.33
C VAL A 280 20.27 6.09 -6.78
N GLU A 281 20.00 6.86 -5.74
CA GLU A 281 20.96 7.77 -5.11
C GLU A 281 22.25 7.07 -4.64
N SER A 282 22.09 5.88 -4.07
CA SER A 282 23.22 5.14 -3.48
C SER A 282 24.06 4.41 -4.52
N ASN A 283 23.47 3.97 -5.63
CA ASN A 283 24.13 3.07 -6.58
C ASN A 283 24.48 3.72 -7.93
N CYS A 284 23.71 4.72 -8.36
CA CYS A 284 23.92 5.43 -9.63
C CYS A 284 23.41 6.88 -9.55
N PRO A 285 23.98 7.71 -8.66
CA PRO A 285 23.52 9.08 -8.43
C PRO A 285 23.56 9.97 -9.69
N GLU A 286 24.41 9.67 -10.65
CA GLU A 286 24.49 10.34 -11.95
C GLU A 286 23.20 10.20 -12.77
N GLU A 287 22.40 9.15 -12.50
CA GLU A 287 21.17 8.87 -13.23
C GLU A 287 19.93 9.57 -12.65
N LEU A 288 20.05 10.21 -11.47
CA LEU A 288 18.94 10.87 -10.78
C LEU A 288 18.20 11.91 -11.65
N SER A 289 18.94 12.62 -12.52
CA SER A 289 18.37 13.67 -13.36
C SER A 289 17.31 13.16 -14.36
N ARG A 290 17.29 11.85 -14.65
CA ARG A 290 16.32 11.20 -15.53
C ARG A 290 15.41 10.20 -14.80
N CYS A 291 15.36 10.28 -13.45
CA CYS A 291 14.53 9.45 -12.61
C CYS A 291 13.41 10.27 -11.97
N PHE A 292 12.20 9.71 -11.92
CA PHE A 292 11.05 10.30 -11.25
C PHE A 292 10.47 9.28 -10.26
N PHE A 293 10.09 9.73 -9.07
CA PHE A 293 9.65 8.88 -7.98
C PHE A 293 8.28 9.34 -7.51
N GLU A 294 7.25 8.51 -7.68
CA GLU A 294 5.87 8.94 -7.49
C GLU A 294 5.05 7.88 -6.74
N ALA A 295 4.49 8.26 -5.59
CA ALA A 295 3.45 7.48 -4.95
C ALA A 295 2.10 7.79 -5.62
N ASP A 296 1.46 6.80 -6.25
CA ASP A 296 0.19 6.99 -6.95
C ASP A 296 -0.57 5.67 -7.15
N HIS A 297 -1.82 5.79 -7.59
CA HIS A 297 -2.68 4.68 -7.95
C HIS A 297 -2.44 4.25 -9.42
N SER A 298 -1.68 3.18 -9.63
CA SER A 298 -1.37 2.68 -10.97
C SER A 298 -0.76 3.78 -11.87
N LEU A 299 -1.31 4.02 -13.05
CA LEU A 299 -0.90 5.07 -13.97
C LEU A 299 -1.99 6.16 -14.14
N ALA A 300 -2.77 6.43 -13.07
CA ALA A 300 -3.95 7.29 -13.16
C ALA A 300 -3.65 8.67 -13.77
N ASN A 301 -2.57 9.31 -13.34
CA ASN A 301 -2.19 10.67 -13.74
C ASN A 301 -1.19 10.73 -14.92
N ILE A 302 -0.86 9.59 -15.53
CA ILE A 302 0.02 9.55 -16.70
C ILE A 302 -0.77 9.85 -17.98
N GLU A 303 -0.20 10.72 -18.81
CA GLU A 303 -0.77 11.12 -20.09
C GLU A 303 -0.93 9.93 -21.05
N ARG A 304 -1.97 9.99 -21.88
CA ARG A 304 -2.22 8.97 -22.91
C ARG A 304 -1.13 9.03 -23.98
N ASN A 305 -0.67 7.84 -24.42
CA ASN A 305 0.30 7.69 -25.50
C ASN A 305 1.67 8.35 -25.24
N SER A 306 2.08 8.47 -23.97
CA SER A 306 3.33 9.10 -23.58
C SER A 306 4.46 8.12 -23.25
N LEU A 307 4.14 6.86 -22.91
CA LEU A 307 5.11 5.90 -22.43
C LEU A 307 5.68 5.01 -23.53
N GLN A 308 6.96 4.77 -23.49
CA GLN A 308 7.65 3.83 -24.39
C GLN A 308 7.59 2.39 -23.88
N ALA A 309 7.70 2.19 -22.58
CA ALA A 309 7.55 0.89 -21.96
C ALA A 309 6.94 0.99 -20.55
N VAL A 310 6.23 -0.06 -20.16
CA VAL A 310 5.78 -0.30 -18.79
C VAL A 310 6.28 -1.65 -18.35
N LEU A 311 7.02 -1.69 -17.24
CA LEU A 311 7.48 -2.90 -16.56
C LEU A 311 6.57 -3.14 -15.38
N CYS A 312 6.02 -4.34 -15.23
CA CYS A 312 5.07 -4.61 -14.18
C CYS A 312 5.28 -6.01 -13.58
N ASN A 313 5.54 -6.03 -12.28
CA ASN A 313 5.50 -7.22 -11.45
C ASN A 313 4.25 -7.12 -10.54
N PRO A 314 3.06 -7.49 -11.02
CA PRO A 314 1.83 -7.25 -10.27
C PRO A 314 1.77 -8.10 -9.00
N PRO A 315 1.01 -7.69 -7.97
CA PRO A 315 0.90 -8.45 -6.73
C PRO A 315 0.25 -9.82 -6.96
N PHE A 316 0.85 -10.91 -6.40
CA PHE A 316 0.40 -12.29 -6.62
C PHE A 316 -0.27 -12.95 -5.41
N HIS A 317 -0.25 -12.34 -4.22
CA HIS A 317 -0.43 -13.07 -2.96
C HIS A 317 -1.68 -12.69 -2.16
N GLN A 318 -2.59 -11.86 -2.69
CA GLN A 318 -3.82 -11.53 -1.98
C GLN A 318 -5.03 -12.17 -2.67
N HIS A 319 -6.09 -12.46 -1.90
CA HIS A 319 -7.34 -13.10 -2.34
C HIS A 319 -7.60 -12.98 -3.84
N HIS A 320 -7.66 -14.10 -4.55
CA HIS A 320 -7.62 -14.23 -6.01
C HIS A 320 -8.44 -13.21 -6.81
N SER A 321 -9.62 -12.80 -6.32
CA SER A 321 -10.48 -11.82 -7.00
C SER A 321 -9.94 -10.38 -6.95
N VAL A 322 -9.37 -9.96 -5.83
CA VAL A 322 -8.86 -8.59 -5.64
C VAL A 322 -7.55 -8.38 -6.42
N THR A 323 -6.63 -9.33 -6.33
CA THR A 323 -5.35 -9.29 -7.05
C THR A 323 -5.52 -9.33 -8.56
N ASP A 324 -6.46 -10.14 -9.04
CA ASP A 324 -6.81 -10.21 -10.45
C ASP A 324 -7.33 -8.87 -10.99
N TYR A 325 -8.12 -8.15 -10.20
CA TYR A 325 -8.63 -6.84 -10.56
C TYR A 325 -7.52 -5.78 -10.59
N ILE A 326 -6.65 -5.75 -9.58
CA ILE A 326 -5.50 -4.81 -9.54
C ILE A 326 -4.61 -5.01 -10.76
N ALA A 327 -4.22 -6.25 -11.04
CA ALA A 327 -3.42 -6.55 -12.23
C ALA A 327 -4.13 -6.13 -13.53
N TRP A 328 -5.43 -6.41 -13.64
CA TRP A 328 -6.23 -6.01 -14.80
C TRP A 328 -6.28 -4.49 -14.98
N GLN A 329 -6.44 -3.74 -13.90
CA GLN A 329 -6.39 -2.28 -13.94
C GLN A 329 -5.02 -1.77 -14.39
N MET A 330 -3.91 -2.32 -13.81
CA MET A 330 -2.55 -1.97 -14.22
C MET A 330 -2.34 -2.20 -15.73
N PHE A 331 -2.86 -3.30 -16.28
CA PHE A 331 -2.74 -3.59 -17.72
C PHE A 331 -3.56 -2.63 -18.58
N ASN A 332 -4.77 -2.26 -18.17
CA ASN A 332 -5.60 -1.28 -18.88
C ASN A 332 -4.96 0.10 -18.87
N ASP A 333 -4.45 0.52 -17.73
CA ASP A 333 -3.75 1.80 -17.59
C ASP A 333 -2.47 1.81 -18.45
N ALA A 334 -1.70 0.73 -18.42
CA ALA A 334 -0.53 0.59 -19.29
C ALA A 334 -0.89 0.73 -20.77
N LYS A 335 -1.94 0.03 -21.25
CA LYS A 335 -2.42 0.18 -22.63
C LYS A 335 -2.85 1.61 -22.94
N ARG A 336 -3.49 2.31 -22.00
CA ARG A 336 -3.91 3.69 -22.17
C ARG A 336 -2.71 4.63 -22.34
N CYS A 337 -1.69 4.47 -21.50
CA CYS A 337 -0.54 5.37 -21.41
C CYS A 337 0.56 5.06 -22.43
N LEU A 338 0.73 3.82 -22.88
CA LEU A 338 1.72 3.45 -23.89
C LEU A 338 1.50 4.21 -25.19
N ALA A 339 2.57 4.69 -25.82
CA ALA A 339 2.60 5.17 -27.18
C ALA A 339 2.32 4.03 -28.17
N ILE A 340 1.97 4.35 -29.42
CA ILE A 340 1.89 3.35 -30.48
C ILE A 340 3.30 2.77 -30.69
N GLY A 341 3.41 1.45 -30.69
CA GLY A 341 4.70 0.74 -30.71
C GLY A 341 5.33 0.54 -29.34
N GLY A 342 4.85 1.24 -28.30
CA GLY A 342 5.27 1.03 -26.92
C GLY A 342 4.81 -0.32 -26.37
N GLU A 343 5.52 -0.83 -25.36
CA GLU A 343 5.33 -2.19 -24.86
C GLU A 343 5.04 -2.28 -23.37
N LEU A 344 4.19 -3.24 -23.02
CA LEU A 344 4.01 -3.71 -21.66
C LEU A 344 4.78 -5.03 -21.51
N ARG A 345 5.71 -5.09 -20.56
CA ARG A 345 6.32 -6.34 -20.10
C ARG A 345 5.90 -6.67 -18.69
N ILE A 346 5.47 -7.91 -18.48
CA ILE A 346 5.05 -8.40 -17.18
C ILE A 346 5.71 -9.71 -16.83
N ILE A 347 5.84 -9.96 -15.53
CA ILE A 347 6.02 -11.29 -14.98
C ILE A 347 4.72 -11.73 -14.32
N GLY A 348 4.39 -13.00 -14.36
CA GLY A 348 3.24 -13.58 -13.69
C GLY A 348 3.41 -15.06 -13.40
N ASN A 349 2.70 -15.56 -12.39
CA ASN A 349 2.61 -16.99 -12.18
C ASN A 349 1.86 -17.65 -13.36
N ARG A 350 2.33 -18.81 -13.80
CA ARG A 350 1.77 -19.52 -14.98
C ARG A 350 0.26 -19.77 -14.91
N HIS A 351 -0.28 -20.03 -13.72
CA HIS A 351 -1.68 -20.34 -13.52
C HIS A 351 -2.63 -19.12 -13.58
N LEU A 352 -2.10 -17.88 -13.59
CA LEU A 352 -2.93 -16.66 -13.56
C LEU A 352 -3.57 -16.30 -14.90
N GLY A 353 -3.22 -16.99 -15.99
CA GLY A 353 -3.84 -16.78 -17.30
C GLY A 353 -3.61 -15.41 -17.92
N TYR A 354 -2.57 -14.68 -17.52
CA TYR A 354 -2.28 -13.32 -18.00
C TYR A 354 -2.05 -13.26 -19.51
N HIS A 355 -1.54 -14.31 -20.12
CA HIS A 355 -1.40 -14.38 -21.57
C HIS A 355 -2.73 -14.15 -22.31
N GLN A 356 -3.81 -14.80 -21.87
CA GLN A 356 -5.13 -14.64 -22.48
C GLN A 356 -5.70 -13.24 -22.22
N LYS A 357 -5.52 -12.71 -21.00
CA LYS A 357 -5.96 -11.35 -20.62
C LYS A 357 -5.26 -10.29 -21.49
N LEU A 358 -3.94 -10.38 -21.64
CA LEU A 358 -3.15 -9.45 -22.44
C LEU A 358 -3.47 -9.56 -23.93
N LYS A 359 -3.62 -10.79 -24.45
CA LYS A 359 -4.02 -11.00 -25.85
C LYS A 359 -5.40 -10.39 -26.16
N ARG A 360 -6.35 -10.54 -25.23
CA ARG A 360 -7.68 -9.91 -25.34
C ARG A 360 -7.57 -8.38 -25.30
N LEU A 361 -6.74 -7.84 -24.41
CA LEU A 361 -6.61 -6.40 -24.21
C LEU A 361 -5.85 -5.72 -25.35
N PHE A 362 -4.64 -6.21 -25.70
CA PHE A 362 -3.74 -5.59 -26.68
C PHE A 362 -3.95 -6.08 -28.11
N GLY A 363 -4.61 -7.25 -28.30
CA GLY A 363 -4.68 -7.94 -29.60
C GLY A 363 -3.46 -8.80 -29.91
N ASN A 364 -2.42 -8.73 -29.08
CA ASN A 364 -1.19 -9.51 -29.19
C ASN A 364 -0.65 -9.81 -27.78
N CYS A 365 0.11 -10.89 -27.67
CA CYS A 365 0.88 -11.23 -26.48
C CYS A 365 1.94 -12.26 -26.85
N GLU A 366 3.18 -11.92 -26.62
CA GLU A 366 4.35 -12.75 -26.86
C GLU A 366 4.83 -13.36 -25.53
N LEU A 367 5.19 -14.63 -25.54
CA LEU A 367 5.87 -15.30 -24.43
C LEU A 367 7.38 -15.13 -24.63
N LEU A 368 8.02 -14.26 -23.87
CA LEU A 368 9.47 -14.04 -23.93
C LEU A 368 10.24 -15.17 -23.27
N ALA A 369 9.75 -15.62 -22.11
CA ALA A 369 10.37 -16.70 -21.35
C ALA A 369 9.38 -17.37 -20.39
N SER A 370 9.71 -18.60 -20.00
CA SER A 370 8.97 -19.31 -18.95
C SER A 370 9.87 -20.26 -18.18
N ASN A 371 9.56 -20.46 -16.91
CA ASN A 371 10.13 -21.50 -16.06
C ASN A 371 9.01 -22.30 -15.37
N LYS A 372 9.35 -23.13 -14.39
CA LYS A 372 8.35 -23.95 -13.67
C LYS A 372 7.25 -23.14 -13.01
N LYS A 373 7.53 -21.92 -12.53
CA LYS A 373 6.63 -21.06 -11.75
C LYS A 373 6.11 -19.86 -12.51
N PHE A 374 6.96 -19.21 -13.31
CA PHE A 374 6.68 -17.90 -13.91
C PHE A 374 6.64 -17.94 -15.43
N VAL A 375 5.95 -16.95 -15.99
CA VAL A 375 5.99 -16.56 -17.41
C VAL A 375 6.35 -15.08 -17.51
N ILE A 376 7.14 -14.71 -18.52
CA ILE A 376 7.40 -13.33 -18.90
C ILE A 376 6.71 -13.06 -20.22
N LEU A 377 5.82 -12.07 -20.22
CA LEU A 377 4.95 -11.74 -21.32
C LEU A 377 5.22 -10.32 -21.80
N ARG A 378 5.10 -10.14 -23.13
CA ARG A 378 5.21 -8.85 -23.80
C ARG A 378 3.96 -8.60 -24.64
N SER A 379 3.41 -7.38 -24.54
CA SER A 379 2.35 -6.90 -25.42
C SER A 379 2.70 -5.53 -25.96
N VAL A 380 2.47 -5.31 -27.25
CA VAL A 380 2.79 -4.04 -27.91
C VAL A 380 1.51 -3.31 -28.28
N LYS A 381 1.46 -2.00 -28.05
CA LYS A 381 0.31 -1.18 -28.43
C LYS A 381 0.32 -0.95 -29.95
N ALA A 382 -0.63 -1.57 -30.63
CA ALA A 382 -0.85 -1.41 -32.08
C ALA A 382 -1.68 -0.13 -32.37
N PRO A 383 -1.55 0.46 -33.56
CA PRO A 383 -2.46 1.49 -34.04
C PRO A 383 -3.91 0.98 -34.03
N ARG A 384 -4.87 1.87 -33.77
CA ARG A 384 -6.28 1.52 -33.95
C ARG A 384 -6.50 1.18 -35.41
N LYS A 385 -7.01 -0.03 -35.70
CA LYS A 385 -7.51 -0.35 -37.07
C LYS A 385 -8.61 0.67 -37.38
N SER A 386 -8.44 1.48 -38.42
CA SER A 386 -9.53 2.27 -38.97
C SER A 386 -10.66 1.29 -39.31
N ARG A 387 -11.84 1.49 -38.73
CA ARG A 387 -13.05 0.81 -39.24
C ARG A 387 -13.22 1.28 -40.67
N ALA A 388 -12.94 0.37 -41.62
CA ALA A 388 -13.33 0.54 -43.00
C ALA A 388 -14.86 0.53 -43.12
#